data_721040b8f10f7b6a1782d8a548a656ab
#
_entry.id   721040b8f10f7b6a1782d8a548a656ab
#
_cell.length_a   1.000
_cell.length_b   1.000
_cell.length_c   1.000
_cell.angle_alpha   90.00
_cell.angle_beta   90.00
_cell.angle_gamma   90.00
#
_symmetry.space_group_name_H-M   'P 1'
#
loop_
_entity.id
_entity.type
_entity.pdbx_description
1 polymer ?
#
loop_
_entity_poly.entity_id
_entity_poly.type
_entity_poly.pdbx_seq_one_letter_code
_entity_poly.pdbx_strand_id
1 'polypeptide(L)'
;MLKAGVTHLICLAPLIAQAPGLRLIAPLQGNQTQLVDGNGVTVHAWAGINNVVVHLDENGDLIRGVQEPNNSFPGTTGRLQRLDIHSNVKWDMLVSDNDRYMHHDICPLPNGNVLVMTVDRMTRAEAIAAGRDPALLSAPDWLPETIVEIQQTGPTTGDVVWQWRVMDHIVQDFDPQAPGYGVVADHPELVDINYPPVDLDVIGDWNHANGIDYDPVNDWIIISSRDQDECWLIDHSTTTAEAAGHTGGARGRGGDLLWRWGNPECYGRGTPAERVLFRQHDPRFIPPGFPGAGNITIFNNQVVANHPTLPNQSSVIEITMPLDAQGNPFVDPATSVYGPAAPVWTYAEPGFYSAFVSSAQRLRNGNTLICSGQSSLMFEVTPTKQTVWSYTYPSGAIIFQAESVERRLWAGSREISVSNGGLVPFTHITDTQHAGDCYFLLGSLSGTTPGVPLPGGLTLPLNVDELLLGMVAFPNISVFENTLGLIDSAGNASSKINIPPGLLLPVLIGGQMDLCYVVIDTDTGLVTKVSNVESVTLNP
;
A
#
# COMPACT_ATOMS: atom_id res chain seq x y z
N MET A 1 55.47 37.00 7.36
CA MET A 1 54.02 37.28 7.17
C MET A 1 53.43 36.12 6.34
N LEU A 2 52.91 35.11 7.00
CA LEU A 2 52.18 34.01 6.34
C LEU A 2 50.70 34.44 6.19
N LYS A 3 50.20 34.49 4.95
CA LYS A 3 48.76 34.62 4.68
C LYS A 3 48.13 33.24 4.79
N ALA A 4 47.30 33.07 5.81
CA ALA A 4 46.42 31.91 5.92
C ALA A 4 45.28 32.05 4.90
N GLY A 5 45.22 31.17 3.91
CA GLY A 5 44.10 31.03 2.99
C GLY A 5 42.96 30.28 3.69
N VAL A 6 41.85 30.95 3.90
CA VAL A 6 40.60 30.31 4.36
C VAL A 6 39.94 29.64 3.14
N THR A 7 40.08 28.34 3.04
CA THR A 7 39.33 27.54 2.06
C THR A 7 37.87 27.40 2.56
N HIS A 8 36.97 28.12 1.93
CA HIS A 8 35.53 27.90 2.16
C HIS A 8 35.15 26.55 1.55
N LEU A 9 34.92 25.57 2.41
CA LEU A 9 34.24 24.33 2.03
C LEU A 9 32.78 24.71 1.76
N ILE A 10 32.42 24.89 0.49
CA ILE A 10 31.02 24.97 0.09
C ILE A 10 30.46 23.56 0.24
N CYS A 11 29.79 23.29 1.35
CA CYS A 11 28.97 22.11 1.52
C CYS A 11 27.76 22.28 0.58
N LEU A 12 27.86 21.78 -0.64
CA LEU A 12 26.69 21.62 -1.51
C LEU A 12 25.80 20.60 -0.82
N ALA A 13 24.75 21.08 -0.17
CA ALA A 13 23.65 20.19 0.23
C ALA A 13 23.22 19.43 -1.05
N PRO A 14 23.06 18.10 -1.00
CA PRO A 14 22.58 17.37 -2.17
C PRO A 14 21.25 18.01 -2.58
N LEU A 15 21.13 18.37 -3.86
CA LEU A 15 19.83 18.73 -4.43
C LEU A 15 18.93 17.50 -4.20
N ILE A 16 17.94 17.64 -3.35
CA ILE A 16 16.93 16.60 -3.13
C ILE A 16 16.09 16.59 -4.39
N ALA A 17 16.44 15.68 -5.31
CA ALA A 17 15.75 15.49 -6.56
C ALA A 17 14.49 14.63 -6.34
N GLN A 18 13.61 14.61 -7.34
CA GLN A 18 12.52 13.66 -7.45
C GLN A 18 13.03 12.24 -7.19
N ALA A 19 12.24 11.42 -6.45
CA ALA A 19 12.57 10.02 -6.23
C ALA A 19 12.54 9.25 -7.56
N PRO A 20 13.51 8.36 -7.79
CA PRO A 20 13.41 7.41 -8.89
C PRO A 20 12.23 6.47 -8.62
N GLY A 21 11.39 6.23 -9.59
CA GLY A 21 10.21 5.35 -9.45
C GLY A 21 9.18 5.66 -10.51
N LEU A 22 8.32 4.67 -10.79
CA LEU A 22 7.10 4.86 -11.56
C LEU A 22 5.98 5.23 -10.58
N ARG A 23 4.89 5.77 -11.12
CA ARG A 23 3.69 6.07 -10.34
C ARG A 23 2.57 5.20 -10.85
N LEU A 24 2.04 4.33 -9.98
CA LEU A 24 0.87 3.50 -10.24
C LEU A 24 -0.36 4.36 -10.00
N ILE A 25 -1.21 4.48 -11.01
CA ILE A 25 -2.37 5.37 -11.02
C ILE A 25 -3.55 4.65 -11.64
N ALA A 26 -4.71 4.66 -10.97
CA ALA A 26 -5.98 4.20 -11.52
C ALA A 26 -7.05 5.29 -11.35
N PRO A 27 -7.58 5.87 -12.43
CA PRO A 27 -8.72 6.76 -12.33
C PRO A 27 -9.96 5.98 -11.89
N LEU A 28 -10.74 6.52 -10.97
CA LEU A 28 -12.02 5.93 -10.56
C LEU A 28 -12.92 5.77 -11.78
N GLN A 29 -13.54 4.58 -11.89
CA GLN A 29 -14.39 4.20 -13.03
C GLN A 29 -13.67 4.30 -14.39
N GLY A 30 -12.34 4.37 -14.38
CA GLY A 30 -11.52 4.35 -15.57
C GLY A 30 -11.46 2.96 -16.23
N ASN A 31 -10.89 2.92 -17.43
CA ASN A 31 -10.75 1.71 -18.23
C ASN A 31 -9.32 1.13 -18.22
N GLN A 32 -8.42 1.70 -17.46
CA GLN A 32 -7.04 1.23 -17.32
C GLN A 32 -6.40 1.69 -16.02
N THR A 33 -5.42 0.91 -15.57
CA THR A 33 -4.42 1.29 -14.56
C THR A 33 -3.12 1.59 -15.29
N GLN A 34 -2.37 2.61 -14.88
CA GLN A 34 -1.19 3.09 -15.58
C GLN A 34 0.04 3.13 -14.67
N LEU A 35 1.20 2.83 -15.24
CA LEU A 35 2.49 3.25 -14.69
C LEU A 35 2.96 4.49 -15.47
N VAL A 36 3.19 5.56 -14.74
CA VAL A 36 3.64 6.85 -15.27
C VAL A 36 5.05 7.12 -14.79
N ASP A 37 5.94 7.53 -15.70
CA ASP A 37 7.33 7.86 -15.39
C ASP A 37 7.50 9.26 -14.78
N GLY A 38 8.74 9.61 -14.45
CA GLY A 38 9.10 10.92 -13.90
C GLY A 38 8.81 12.10 -14.84
N ASN A 39 8.63 11.87 -16.14
CA ASN A 39 8.27 12.88 -17.12
C ASN A 39 6.76 13.01 -17.33
N GLY A 40 5.95 12.22 -16.63
CA GLY A 40 4.49 12.19 -16.78
C GLY A 40 4.04 11.36 -17.99
N VAL A 41 4.90 10.49 -18.52
CA VAL A 41 4.56 9.63 -19.66
C VAL A 41 4.10 8.26 -19.15
N THR A 42 2.99 7.75 -19.70
CA THR A 42 2.55 6.38 -19.44
C THR A 42 3.50 5.39 -20.12
N VAL A 43 4.23 4.62 -19.34
CA VAL A 43 5.18 3.62 -19.83
C VAL A 43 4.59 2.21 -19.85
N HIS A 44 3.52 1.97 -19.10
CA HIS A 44 2.76 0.72 -19.10
C HIS A 44 1.31 0.95 -18.70
N ALA A 45 0.41 0.09 -19.16
CA ALA A 45 -1.00 0.13 -18.77
C ALA A 45 -1.61 -1.28 -18.72
N TRP A 46 -2.37 -1.56 -17.65
CA TRP A 46 -3.25 -2.72 -17.57
C TRP A 46 -4.66 -2.32 -18.02
N ALA A 47 -5.27 -3.15 -18.85
CA ALA A 47 -6.66 -3.01 -19.24
C ALA A 47 -7.59 -3.33 -18.04
N GLY A 48 -8.70 -2.63 -17.96
CA GLY A 48 -9.72 -2.89 -16.94
C GLY A 48 -10.77 -1.80 -16.88
N ILE A 49 -11.90 -2.10 -16.27
CA ILE A 49 -13.02 -1.18 -16.12
C ILE A 49 -13.42 -1.05 -14.65
N ASN A 50 -13.95 0.11 -14.29
CA ASN A 50 -14.51 0.38 -12.97
C ASN A 50 -13.56 0.08 -11.81
N ASN A 51 -12.25 0.33 -11.99
CA ASN A 51 -11.28 0.22 -10.90
C ASN A 51 -11.60 1.25 -9.81
N VAL A 52 -11.48 0.83 -8.55
CA VAL A 52 -11.54 1.74 -7.40
C VAL A 52 -10.15 1.85 -6.78
N VAL A 53 -9.55 0.74 -6.42
CA VAL A 53 -8.24 0.65 -5.76
C VAL A 53 -7.33 -0.31 -6.52
N VAL A 54 -6.04 -0.02 -6.52
CA VAL A 54 -5.02 -0.84 -7.18
C VAL A 54 -3.72 -0.84 -6.37
N HIS A 55 -3.09 -2.03 -6.29
CA HIS A 55 -1.77 -2.23 -5.72
C HIS A 55 -0.97 -3.19 -6.59
N LEU A 56 0.35 -3.21 -6.45
CA LEU A 56 1.17 -4.33 -6.93
C LEU A 56 1.50 -5.24 -5.75
N ASP A 57 1.33 -6.55 -5.95
CA ASP A 57 1.84 -7.51 -4.98
C ASP A 57 3.38 -7.68 -5.10
N GLU A 58 3.98 -8.47 -4.22
CA GLU A 58 5.42 -8.72 -4.23
C GLU A 58 5.93 -9.36 -5.53
N ASN A 59 5.04 -10.02 -6.27
CA ASN A 59 5.35 -10.58 -7.58
C ASN A 59 5.23 -9.55 -8.72
N GLY A 60 4.70 -8.36 -8.44
CA GLY A 60 4.42 -7.34 -9.45
C GLY A 60 3.14 -7.62 -10.24
N ASP A 61 2.30 -8.55 -9.78
CA ASP A 61 0.95 -8.69 -10.31
C ASP A 61 0.09 -7.52 -9.80
N LEU A 62 -0.77 -6.98 -10.67
CA LEU A 62 -1.72 -5.95 -10.28
C LEU A 62 -2.88 -6.58 -9.51
N ILE A 63 -3.05 -6.20 -8.27
CA ILE A 63 -4.23 -6.51 -7.46
C ILE A 63 -5.17 -5.31 -7.50
N ARG A 64 -6.46 -5.54 -7.72
CA ARG A 64 -7.43 -4.45 -7.80
C ARG A 64 -8.80 -4.79 -7.24
N GLY A 65 -9.43 -3.80 -6.62
CA GLY A 65 -10.86 -3.78 -6.30
C GLY A 65 -11.66 -3.19 -7.46
N VAL A 66 -12.64 -3.95 -7.97
CA VAL A 66 -13.47 -3.56 -9.11
C VAL A 66 -14.91 -3.36 -8.65
N GLN A 67 -15.54 -2.27 -9.11
CA GLN A 67 -16.92 -1.97 -8.79
C GLN A 67 -17.89 -2.89 -9.56
N GLU A 68 -18.79 -3.52 -8.82
CA GLU A 68 -19.91 -4.30 -9.36
C GLU A 68 -21.14 -3.40 -9.62
N PRO A 69 -22.01 -3.73 -10.59
CA PRO A 69 -23.11 -2.86 -11.01
C PRO A 69 -24.18 -2.53 -9.95
N ASN A 70 -24.30 -3.32 -8.90
CA ASN A 70 -25.39 -3.22 -7.91
C ASN A 70 -24.96 -2.66 -6.55
N ASN A 71 -23.93 -1.81 -6.52
CA ASN A 71 -23.38 -1.28 -5.29
C ASN A 71 -24.18 -0.10 -4.73
N SER A 72 -24.41 -0.09 -3.42
CA SER A 72 -25.40 0.74 -2.76
C SER A 72 -24.85 1.90 -1.94
N PHE A 73 -23.53 2.00 -1.74
CA PHE A 73 -22.91 3.12 -1.00
C PHE A 73 -21.56 3.56 -1.61
N PRO A 74 -21.08 4.78 -1.32
CA PRO A 74 -19.84 5.30 -1.86
C PRO A 74 -18.63 4.39 -1.53
N GLY A 75 -17.74 4.20 -2.49
CA GLY A 75 -16.53 3.39 -2.32
C GLY A 75 -16.71 1.88 -2.47
N THR A 76 -17.95 1.38 -2.66
CA THR A 76 -18.15 -0.06 -2.90
C THR A 76 -17.41 -0.54 -4.14
N THR A 77 -16.81 -1.72 -4.00
CA THR A 77 -16.17 -2.48 -5.06
C THR A 77 -16.97 -3.75 -5.34
N GLY A 78 -16.65 -4.85 -4.74
CA GLY A 78 -17.39 -6.11 -4.83
C GLY A 78 -16.57 -7.25 -5.41
N ARG A 79 -15.61 -6.96 -6.28
CA ARG A 79 -14.80 -7.95 -6.97
C ARG A 79 -13.32 -7.69 -6.75
N LEU A 80 -12.58 -8.75 -6.40
CA LEU A 80 -11.13 -8.75 -6.26
C LEU A 80 -10.50 -9.44 -7.48
N GLN A 81 -9.54 -8.77 -8.14
CA GLN A 81 -8.85 -9.34 -9.29
C GLN A 81 -7.34 -9.25 -9.13
N ARG A 82 -6.63 -10.28 -9.69
CA ARG A 82 -5.18 -10.30 -9.86
C ARG A 82 -4.85 -10.46 -11.34
N LEU A 83 -4.01 -9.58 -11.88
CA LEU A 83 -3.58 -9.58 -13.28
C LEU A 83 -2.06 -9.61 -13.37
N ASP A 84 -1.54 -10.35 -14.34
CA ASP A 84 -0.12 -10.25 -14.68
C ASP A 84 0.21 -8.94 -15.42
N ILE A 85 1.50 -8.73 -15.72
CA ILE A 85 1.98 -7.53 -16.43
C ILE A 85 1.37 -7.38 -17.84
N HIS A 86 0.84 -8.44 -18.44
CA HIS A 86 0.21 -8.44 -19.76
C HIS A 86 -1.31 -8.31 -19.71
N SER A 87 -1.88 -8.01 -18.53
CA SER A 87 -3.33 -7.94 -18.27
C SER A 87 -4.05 -9.28 -18.36
N ASN A 88 -3.33 -10.42 -18.30
CA ASN A 88 -3.98 -11.71 -18.16
C ASN A 88 -4.51 -11.87 -16.75
N VAL A 89 -5.80 -12.19 -16.62
CA VAL A 89 -6.46 -12.38 -15.34
C VAL A 89 -6.01 -13.72 -14.74
N LYS A 90 -5.33 -13.67 -13.59
CA LYS A 90 -4.87 -14.84 -12.81
C LYS A 90 -5.87 -15.22 -11.72
N TRP A 91 -6.63 -14.25 -11.25
CA TRP A 91 -7.67 -14.43 -10.23
C TRP A 91 -8.78 -13.41 -10.44
N ASP A 92 -10.03 -13.86 -10.32
CA ASP A 92 -11.22 -13.03 -10.49
C ASP A 92 -12.36 -13.52 -9.59
N MET A 93 -12.37 -13.03 -8.35
CA MET A 93 -13.29 -13.48 -7.30
C MET A 93 -14.36 -12.42 -7.01
N LEU A 94 -15.62 -12.82 -7.01
CA LEU A 94 -16.70 -12.02 -6.43
C LEU A 94 -16.64 -12.17 -4.90
N VAL A 95 -16.37 -11.08 -4.19
CA VAL A 95 -16.30 -11.03 -2.73
C VAL A 95 -17.62 -10.61 -2.12
N SER A 96 -18.30 -9.63 -2.75
CA SER A 96 -19.61 -9.17 -2.29
C SER A 96 -20.70 -10.18 -2.55
N ASP A 97 -21.62 -10.32 -1.58
CA ASP A 97 -22.85 -11.10 -1.68
C ASP A 97 -24.04 -10.32 -1.08
N ASN A 98 -25.08 -11.00 -0.58
CA ASN A 98 -26.25 -10.35 0.01
C ASN A 98 -26.03 -9.87 1.45
N ASP A 99 -25.01 -10.41 2.13
CA ASP A 99 -24.77 -10.22 3.56
C ASP A 99 -23.46 -9.48 3.84
N ARG A 100 -22.57 -9.39 2.82
CA ARG A 100 -21.26 -8.73 2.91
C ARG A 100 -20.97 -7.93 1.66
N TYR A 101 -20.44 -6.74 1.83
CA TYR A 101 -20.03 -5.87 0.70
C TYR A 101 -18.57 -5.47 0.83
N MET A 102 -17.77 -5.77 -0.21
CA MET A 102 -16.41 -5.28 -0.35
C MET A 102 -16.42 -3.79 -0.72
N HIS A 103 -15.48 -3.02 -0.16
CA HIS A 103 -15.40 -1.58 -0.44
C HIS A 103 -13.97 -1.03 -0.30
N HIS A 104 -13.79 0.18 -0.77
CA HIS A 104 -12.63 1.08 -0.71
C HIS A 104 -11.30 0.40 -1.01
N ASP A 105 -10.64 -0.18 -0.01
CA ASP A 105 -9.23 -0.50 -0.09
C ASP A 105 -8.92 -1.99 0.14
N ILE A 106 -7.75 -2.41 -0.28
CA ILE A 106 -7.20 -3.76 -0.15
C ILE A 106 -5.71 -3.66 0.19
N CYS A 107 -5.14 -4.66 0.85
CA CYS A 107 -3.71 -4.70 1.10
C CYS A 107 -3.15 -6.10 0.74
N PRO A 108 -2.34 -6.22 -0.33
CA PRO A 108 -1.63 -7.47 -0.62
C PRO A 108 -0.63 -7.80 0.48
N LEU A 109 -0.62 -9.05 0.93
CA LEU A 109 0.29 -9.55 1.96
C LEU A 109 1.50 -10.28 1.38
N PRO A 110 2.63 -10.33 2.10
CA PRO A 110 3.83 -11.05 1.66
C PRO A 110 3.64 -12.55 1.41
N ASN A 111 2.64 -13.17 2.06
CA ASN A 111 2.28 -14.58 1.85
C ASN A 111 1.45 -14.82 0.56
N GLY A 112 1.14 -13.76 -0.20
CA GLY A 112 0.35 -13.79 -1.42
C GLY A 112 -1.16 -13.71 -1.21
N ASN A 113 -1.65 -13.67 0.04
CA ASN A 113 -3.03 -13.40 0.38
C ASN A 113 -3.33 -11.90 0.24
N VAL A 114 -4.59 -11.52 0.39
CA VAL A 114 -5.03 -10.12 0.31
C VAL A 114 -5.93 -9.81 1.49
N LEU A 115 -5.60 -8.76 2.25
CA LEU A 115 -6.54 -8.14 3.18
C LEU A 115 -7.54 -7.33 2.38
N VAL A 116 -8.81 -7.48 2.72
CA VAL A 116 -9.93 -6.85 2.03
C VAL A 116 -10.83 -6.19 3.05
N MET A 117 -11.13 -4.93 2.82
CA MET A 117 -12.13 -4.20 3.60
C MET A 117 -13.53 -4.60 3.16
N THR A 118 -14.36 -5.00 4.11
CA THR A 118 -15.76 -5.37 3.89
C THR A 118 -16.65 -4.81 4.99
N VAL A 119 -17.93 -4.64 4.70
CA VAL A 119 -18.95 -4.41 5.73
C VAL A 119 -19.89 -5.61 5.76
N ASP A 120 -20.31 -6.01 6.96
CA ASP A 120 -21.36 -7.00 7.14
C ASP A 120 -22.72 -6.31 7.20
N ARG A 121 -23.72 -6.86 6.54
CA ARG A 121 -25.07 -6.34 6.57
C ARG A 121 -25.78 -6.81 7.83
N MET A 122 -26.17 -5.87 8.68
CA MET A 122 -27.02 -6.10 9.86
C MET A 122 -28.37 -5.43 9.66
N THR A 123 -29.43 -6.14 10.05
CA THR A 123 -30.76 -5.53 10.12
C THR A 123 -30.81 -4.52 11.26
N ARG A 124 -31.75 -3.56 11.17
CA ARG A 124 -32.04 -2.64 12.27
C ARG A 124 -32.30 -3.35 13.61
N ALA A 125 -32.99 -4.51 13.57
CA ALA A 125 -33.31 -5.27 14.78
C ALA A 125 -32.05 -5.88 15.43
N GLU A 126 -31.10 -6.37 14.63
CA GLU A 126 -29.84 -6.91 15.11
C GLU A 126 -28.94 -5.81 15.69
N ALA A 127 -28.89 -4.63 15.06
CA ALA A 127 -28.16 -3.49 15.58
C ALA A 127 -28.70 -3.04 16.96
N ILE A 128 -30.03 -2.96 17.12
CA ILE A 128 -30.66 -2.64 18.40
C ILE A 128 -30.38 -3.73 19.45
N ALA A 129 -30.44 -5.00 19.06
CA ALA A 129 -30.11 -6.10 19.97
C ALA A 129 -28.63 -6.10 20.41
N ALA A 130 -27.73 -5.52 19.61
CA ALA A 130 -26.34 -5.29 19.95
C ALA A 130 -26.11 -4.05 20.84
N GLY A 131 -27.16 -3.27 21.17
CA GLY A 131 -27.06 -2.09 22.04
C GLY A 131 -26.99 -0.75 21.31
N ARG A 132 -27.19 -0.73 19.98
CA ARG A 132 -27.29 0.53 19.21
C ARG A 132 -28.58 1.26 19.57
N ASP A 133 -28.49 2.54 19.92
CA ASP A 133 -29.65 3.40 20.17
C ASP A 133 -30.54 3.47 18.92
N PRO A 134 -31.82 3.08 18.99
CA PRO A 134 -32.73 3.18 17.86
C PRO A 134 -32.90 4.57 17.27
N ALA A 135 -32.62 5.62 18.06
CA ALA A 135 -32.70 7.00 17.60
C ALA A 135 -31.55 7.38 16.65
N LEU A 136 -30.44 6.62 16.68
CA LEU A 136 -29.27 6.81 15.83
C LEU A 136 -29.35 6.01 14.52
N LEU A 137 -30.35 5.17 14.32
CA LEU A 137 -30.54 4.33 13.13
C LEU A 137 -31.53 4.98 12.16
N SER A 138 -31.05 5.54 11.07
CA SER A 138 -31.87 6.14 10.01
C SER A 138 -32.13 5.21 8.82
N ALA A 139 -31.26 4.23 8.58
CA ALA A 139 -31.37 3.25 7.49
C ALA A 139 -32.07 1.95 7.95
N PRO A 140 -32.65 1.16 7.01
CA PRO A 140 -33.19 -0.15 7.32
C PRO A 140 -32.13 -1.20 7.65
N ASP A 141 -30.98 -1.10 7.04
CA ASP A 141 -29.80 -1.94 7.26
C ASP A 141 -28.66 -1.08 7.83
N TRP A 142 -27.78 -1.71 8.57
CA TRP A 142 -26.61 -1.11 9.17
C TRP A 142 -25.37 -1.92 8.77
N LEU A 143 -24.28 -1.24 8.45
CA LEU A 143 -23.13 -1.80 7.76
C LEU A 143 -21.83 -1.60 8.58
N PRO A 144 -21.61 -2.40 9.65
CA PRO A 144 -20.39 -2.34 10.43
C PRO A 144 -19.20 -2.97 9.69
N GLU A 145 -18.02 -2.45 9.97
CA GLU A 145 -16.75 -2.85 9.34
C GLU A 145 -16.34 -4.27 9.68
N THR A 146 -15.81 -4.97 8.69
CA THR A 146 -15.18 -6.29 8.80
C THR A 146 -13.95 -6.35 7.89
N ILE A 147 -12.82 -6.79 8.42
CA ILE A 147 -11.61 -7.03 7.64
C ILE A 147 -11.45 -8.53 7.45
N VAL A 148 -11.20 -8.97 6.22
CA VAL A 148 -10.95 -10.37 5.91
C VAL A 148 -9.62 -10.54 5.19
N GLU A 149 -8.89 -11.61 5.52
CA GLU A 149 -7.76 -12.09 4.72
C GLU A 149 -8.25 -13.21 3.80
N ILE A 150 -8.05 -13.05 2.50
CA ILE A 150 -8.47 -13.99 1.48
C ILE A 150 -7.25 -14.66 0.85
N GLN A 151 -7.20 -16.00 0.92
CA GLN A 151 -6.25 -16.84 0.24
C GLN A 151 -6.84 -17.30 -1.11
N GLN A 152 -6.13 -17.05 -2.20
CA GLN A 152 -6.52 -17.57 -3.51
C GLN A 152 -6.42 -19.10 -3.54
N THR A 153 -7.53 -19.79 -3.90
CA THR A 153 -7.59 -21.26 -4.01
C THR A 153 -7.85 -21.75 -5.44
N GLY A 154 -8.12 -20.83 -6.34
CA GLY A 154 -8.33 -21.12 -7.76
C GLY A 154 -8.45 -19.83 -8.59
N PRO A 155 -8.71 -19.96 -9.90
CA PRO A 155 -8.81 -18.79 -10.77
C PRO A 155 -9.98 -17.85 -10.44
N THR A 156 -11.03 -18.37 -9.79
CA THR A 156 -12.25 -17.62 -9.42
C THR A 156 -12.67 -17.84 -7.98
N THR A 157 -11.85 -18.52 -7.17
CA THR A 157 -12.17 -18.91 -5.80
C THR A 157 -11.11 -18.46 -4.82
N GLY A 158 -11.50 -18.25 -3.58
CA GLY A 158 -10.64 -17.96 -2.45
C GLY A 158 -11.34 -18.32 -1.14
N ASP A 159 -10.54 -18.60 -0.11
CA ASP A 159 -11.01 -18.90 1.23
C ASP A 159 -10.67 -17.73 2.16
N VAL A 160 -11.63 -17.35 3.01
CA VAL A 160 -11.36 -16.45 4.13
C VAL A 160 -10.57 -17.24 5.18
N VAL A 161 -9.31 -16.89 5.36
CA VAL A 161 -8.40 -17.58 6.29
C VAL A 161 -8.24 -16.86 7.62
N TRP A 162 -8.55 -15.56 7.67
CA TRP A 162 -8.61 -14.75 8.88
C TRP A 162 -9.68 -13.67 8.75
N GLN A 163 -10.27 -13.27 9.89
CA GLN A 163 -11.30 -12.24 9.93
C GLN A 163 -11.28 -11.50 11.27
N TRP A 164 -11.47 -10.19 11.20
CA TRP A 164 -11.76 -9.29 12.33
C TRP A 164 -13.06 -8.52 12.07
N ARG A 165 -13.91 -8.36 13.09
CA ARG A 165 -15.19 -7.66 12.99
C ARG A 165 -15.29 -6.61 14.08
N VAL A 166 -15.61 -5.38 13.73
CA VAL A 166 -15.79 -4.30 14.72
C VAL A 166 -16.87 -4.66 15.76
N MET A 167 -17.87 -5.43 15.36
CA MET A 167 -18.98 -5.83 16.23
C MET A 167 -18.59 -6.77 17.37
N ASP A 168 -17.44 -7.42 17.28
CA ASP A 168 -16.92 -8.26 18.35
C ASP A 168 -16.17 -7.43 19.44
N HIS A 169 -15.96 -6.11 19.18
CA HIS A 169 -15.15 -5.18 20.00
C HIS A 169 -15.88 -3.88 20.32
N ILE A 170 -17.17 -4.01 20.66
CA ILE A 170 -18.02 -2.84 20.96
C ILE A 170 -18.16 -2.61 22.45
N VAL A 171 -18.40 -1.36 22.84
CA VAL A 171 -18.86 -0.91 24.15
C VAL A 171 -20.07 0.01 23.96
N GLN A 172 -20.99 0.03 24.96
CA GLN A 172 -22.15 0.92 24.96
C GLN A 172 -22.64 1.17 26.38
N ASP A 173 -23.22 2.34 26.63
CA ASP A 173 -23.80 2.74 27.92
C ASP A 173 -25.32 3.00 27.86
N PHE A 174 -25.97 2.59 26.76
CA PHE A 174 -27.36 2.86 26.44
C PHE A 174 -28.33 1.81 27.03
N ASP A 175 -28.11 0.52 26.71
CA ASP A 175 -29.00 -0.57 27.13
C ASP A 175 -28.24 -1.57 28.05
N PRO A 176 -28.57 -1.59 29.38
CA PRO A 176 -27.95 -2.50 30.32
C PRO A 176 -28.29 -3.98 30.09
N GLN A 177 -29.21 -4.31 29.19
CA GLN A 177 -29.55 -5.70 28.86
C GLN A 177 -28.86 -6.19 27.58
N ALA A 178 -28.28 -5.28 26.80
CA ALA A 178 -27.54 -5.60 25.57
C ALA A 178 -26.07 -5.93 25.85
N PRO A 179 -25.39 -6.65 24.95
CA PRO A 179 -23.96 -6.93 25.07
C PRO A 179 -23.10 -5.65 25.14
N GLY A 180 -21.89 -5.78 25.73
CA GLY A 180 -20.92 -4.66 25.77
C GLY A 180 -21.34 -3.50 26.67
N TYR A 181 -22.35 -3.67 27.56
CA TYR A 181 -22.75 -2.61 28.46
C TYR A 181 -21.65 -2.24 29.45
N GLY A 182 -21.26 -0.97 29.46
CA GLY A 182 -20.19 -0.46 30.33
C GLY A 182 -19.99 1.05 30.17
N VAL A 183 -19.02 1.58 30.90
CA VAL A 183 -18.63 2.99 30.76
C VAL A 183 -17.66 3.11 29.59
N VAL A 184 -18.05 3.80 28.53
CA VAL A 184 -17.23 3.94 27.29
C VAL A 184 -15.81 4.40 27.60
N ALA A 185 -15.65 5.39 28.47
CA ALA A 185 -14.33 5.94 28.85
C ALA A 185 -13.40 4.95 29.60
N ASP A 186 -13.96 3.87 30.16
CA ASP A 186 -13.15 2.84 30.83
C ASP A 186 -12.59 1.80 29.85
N HIS A 187 -13.10 1.78 28.61
CA HIS A 187 -12.77 0.83 27.56
C HIS A 187 -12.26 1.50 26.27
N PRO A 188 -11.10 2.21 26.31
CA PRO A 188 -10.55 2.88 25.13
C PRO A 188 -10.10 1.90 24.03
N GLU A 189 -9.98 0.61 24.34
CA GLU A 189 -9.68 -0.48 23.42
C GLU A 189 -10.90 -0.97 22.62
N LEU A 190 -12.12 -0.55 23.00
CA LEU A 190 -13.37 -0.93 22.36
C LEU A 190 -14.00 0.26 21.61
N VAL A 191 -14.89 -0.04 20.69
CA VAL A 191 -15.56 0.96 19.87
C VAL A 191 -16.95 1.27 20.45
N ASP A 192 -17.21 2.55 20.74
CA ASP A 192 -18.53 3.00 21.16
C ASP A 192 -19.54 2.85 20.02
N ILE A 193 -20.42 1.86 20.16
CA ILE A 193 -21.47 1.61 19.15
C ILE A 193 -22.46 2.78 19.04
N ASN A 194 -22.53 3.66 20.04
CA ASN A 194 -23.43 4.81 20.10
C ASN A 194 -22.73 6.16 19.89
N TYR A 195 -21.46 6.17 19.48
CA TYR A 195 -20.85 7.42 19.04
C TYR A 195 -21.74 8.08 17.98
N PRO A 196 -22.02 9.40 18.08
CA PRO A 196 -22.98 10.07 17.22
C PRO A 196 -22.70 9.88 15.74
N PRO A 197 -23.72 9.54 14.94
CA PRO A 197 -23.55 9.34 13.51
C PRO A 197 -23.16 10.63 12.80
N VAL A 198 -22.39 10.47 11.73
CA VAL A 198 -22.02 11.51 10.81
C VAL A 198 -22.65 11.25 9.43
N ASP A 199 -22.22 11.97 8.40
CA ASP A 199 -22.89 12.10 7.10
C ASP A 199 -23.46 10.80 6.47
N LEU A 200 -22.72 9.70 6.52
CA LEU A 200 -23.06 8.48 5.77
C LEU A 200 -23.87 7.45 6.56
N ASP A 201 -24.02 7.60 7.85
CA ASP A 201 -24.85 6.72 8.65
C ASP A 201 -26.36 6.84 8.29
N VAL A 202 -26.75 7.87 7.55
CA VAL A 202 -28.11 7.98 6.98
C VAL A 202 -28.44 6.87 5.98
N ILE A 203 -27.41 6.23 5.39
CA ILE A 203 -27.54 5.06 4.52
C ILE A 203 -27.06 3.77 5.19
N GLY A 204 -26.73 3.83 6.48
CA GLY A 204 -26.29 2.71 7.30
C GLY A 204 -24.79 2.43 7.28
N ASP A 205 -24.01 3.20 6.56
CA ASP A 205 -22.55 3.06 6.45
C ASP A 205 -21.88 3.71 7.68
N TRP A 206 -21.69 2.92 8.73
CA TRP A 206 -21.35 3.43 10.07
C TRP A 206 -19.91 3.90 10.22
N ASN A 207 -18.95 3.07 9.85
CA ASN A 207 -17.54 3.37 10.05
C ASN A 207 -16.95 4.08 8.82
N HIS A 208 -17.45 3.73 7.65
CA HIS A 208 -16.92 4.17 6.36
C HIS A 208 -15.41 4.08 6.33
N ALA A 209 -14.86 2.93 6.74
CA ALA A 209 -13.42 2.75 6.69
C ALA A 209 -12.95 2.80 5.24
N ASN A 210 -11.82 3.48 4.97
CA ASN A 210 -11.47 3.88 3.62
C ASN A 210 -9.98 3.80 3.29
N GLY A 211 -9.21 3.11 4.12
CA GLY A 211 -7.80 2.83 3.89
C GLY A 211 -7.32 1.74 4.83
N ILE A 212 -6.50 0.83 4.32
CA ILE A 212 -5.91 -0.28 5.05
C ILE A 212 -4.45 -0.45 4.67
N ASP A 213 -3.57 -0.69 5.65
CA ASP A 213 -2.18 -1.04 5.43
C ASP A 213 -1.71 -2.07 6.46
N TYR A 214 -0.61 -2.74 6.14
CA TYR A 214 -0.07 -3.85 6.92
C TYR A 214 1.41 -3.66 7.25
N ASP A 215 1.77 -3.83 8.53
CA ASP A 215 3.15 -3.86 9.01
C ASP A 215 3.63 -5.31 9.16
N PRO A 216 4.47 -5.83 8.26
CA PRO A 216 4.99 -7.20 8.34
C PRO A 216 6.01 -7.42 9.47
N VAL A 217 6.50 -6.35 10.11
CA VAL A 217 7.47 -6.46 11.21
C VAL A 217 6.78 -6.82 12.51
N ASN A 218 5.63 -6.18 12.77
CA ASN A 218 4.87 -6.37 13.99
C ASN A 218 3.61 -7.23 13.81
N ASP A 219 3.28 -7.60 12.57
CA ASP A 219 2.05 -8.28 12.17
C ASP A 219 0.81 -7.48 12.59
N TRP A 220 0.78 -6.19 12.20
CA TRP A 220 -0.28 -5.25 12.51
C TRP A 220 -1.02 -4.77 11.27
N ILE A 221 -2.32 -4.60 11.41
CA ILE A 221 -3.16 -3.93 10.42
C ILE A 221 -3.51 -2.54 10.96
N ILE A 222 -3.39 -1.52 10.12
CA ILE A 222 -3.95 -0.19 10.39
C ILE A 222 -5.09 0.09 9.43
N ILE A 223 -6.21 0.63 9.94
CA ILE A 223 -7.32 1.09 9.11
C ILE A 223 -7.67 2.55 9.44
N SER A 224 -8.22 3.24 8.45
CA SER A 224 -8.81 4.57 8.61
C SER A 224 -10.32 4.43 8.80
N SER A 225 -10.82 4.63 10.00
CA SER A 225 -12.25 4.75 10.29
C SER A 225 -12.67 6.19 10.08
N ARG A 226 -13.15 6.52 8.85
CA ARG A 226 -13.40 7.90 8.41
C ARG A 226 -14.46 8.58 9.25
N ASP A 227 -15.55 7.91 9.56
CA ASP A 227 -16.69 8.53 10.21
C ASP A 227 -16.53 8.66 11.74
N GLN A 228 -15.54 7.97 12.31
CA GLN A 228 -15.04 8.22 13.66
C GLN A 228 -13.90 9.25 13.69
N ASP A 229 -13.36 9.65 12.53
CA ASP A 229 -12.17 10.51 12.42
C ASP A 229 -10.95 9.92 13.18
N GLU A 230 -10.76 8.61 13.04
CA GLU A 230 -9.68 7.87 13.69
C GLU A 230 -8.96 6.91 12.75
N CYS A 231 -7.72 6.59 13.08
CA CYS A 231 -7.04 5.39 12.62
C CYS A 231 -7.05 4.36 13.75
N TRP A 232 -7.26 3.08 13.42
CA TRP A 232 -7.31 1.95 14.35
C TRP A 232 -6.22 0.94 14.04
N LEU A 233 -5.56 0.42 15.07
CA LEU A 233 -4.54 -0.60 14.97
C LEU A 233 -5.06 -1.93 15.52
N ILE A 234 -4.93 -2.99 14.73
CA ILE A 234 -5.45 -4.34 14.99
C ILE A 234 -4.28 -5.33 15.00
N ASP A 235 -4.30 -6.30 15.92
CA ASP A 235 -3.33 -7.40 15.99
C ASP A 235 -3.71 -8.50 14.99
N HIS A 236 -2.95 -8.62 13.90
CA HIS A 236 -3.17 -9.65 12.89
C HIS A 236 -2.54 -11.00 13.27
N SER A 237 -1.67 -11.05 14.29
CA SER A 237 -1.05 -12.29 14.76
C SER A 237 -2.04 -13.26 15.44
N THR A 238 -3.30 -12.88 15.55
CA THR A 238 -4.41 -13.67 16.09
C THR A 238 -4.90 -14.74 15.11
N THR A 239 -5.45 -15.83 15.62
CA THR A 239 -6.40 -16.64 14.85
C THR A 239 -7.74 -15.92 14.73
N THR A 240 -8.60 -16.29 13.76
CA THR A 240 -9.97 -15.71 13.68
C THR A 240 -10.75 -15.82 14.98
N ALA A 241 -10.59 -16.93 15.73
CA ALA A 241 -11.25 -17.10 17.03
C ALA A 241 -10.72 -16.16 18.12
N GLU A 242 -9.42 -15.87 18.11
CA GLU A 242 -8.82 -14.88 19.01
C GLU A 242 -9.17 -13.46 18.57
N ALA A 243 -9.20 -13.19 17.26
CA ALA A 243 -9.60 -11.91 16.69
C ALA A 243 -11.08 -11.55 17.00
N ALA A 244 -11.94 -12.54 17.26
CA ALA A 244 -13.32 -12.33 17.72
C ALA A 244 -13.44 -12.21 19.26
N GLY A 245 -12.33 -12.21 19.99
CA GLY A 245 -12.31 -12.16 21.46
C GLY A 245 -11.38 -11.07 22.00
N HIS A 246 -11.26 -11.03 23.31
CA HIS A 246 -10.49 -10.01 24.05
C HIS A 246 -9.14 -10.54 24.57
N THR A 247 -8.72 -11.73 24.14
CA THR A 247 -7.46 -12.38 24.57
C THR A 247 -6.89 -13.20 23.42
N GLY A 248 -5.56 -13.37 23.40
CA GLY A 248 -4.84 -14.08 22.34
C GLY A 248 -4.02 -13.14 21.47
N GLY A 249 -3.42 -13.69 20.42
CA GLY A 249 -2.44 -13.00 19.59
C GLY A 249 -1.13 -12.70 20.30
N ALA A 250 -0.17 -12.12 19.58
CA ALA A 250 1.16 -11.80 20.12
C ALA A 250 1.11 -10.73 21.23
N ARG A 251 0.05 -9.92 21.26
CA ARG A 251 -0.14 -8.84 22.24
C ARG A 251 -1.06 -9.22 23.39
N GLY A 252 -1.69 -10.42 23.34
CA GLY A 252 -2.53 -10.97 24.41
C GLY A 252 -3.88 -10.28 24.57
N ARG A 253 -4.31 -9.46 23.58
CA ARG A 253 -5.54 -8.63 23.62
C ARG A 253 -6.61 -9.10 22.64
N GLY A 254 -6.39 -10.23 21.95
CA GLY A 254 -7.30 -10.68 20.90
C GLY A 254 -7.44 -9.64 19.80
N GLY A 255 -8.66 -9.38 19.37
CA GLY A 255 -8.97 -8.36 18.36
C GLY A 255 -9.29 -6.97 18.88
N ASP A 256 -9.16 -6.73 20.21
CA ASP A 256 -9.32 -5.37 20.76
C ASP A 256 -8.31 -4.41 20.14
N LEU A 257 -8.72 -3.16 19.92
CA LEU A 257 -7.84 -2.15 19.33
C LEU A 257 -6.57 -2.01 20.16
N LEU A 258 -5.43 -2.27 19.54
CA LEU A 258 -4.13 -2.06 20.17
C LEU A 258 -3.87 -0.57 20.39
N TRP A 259 -4.34 0.25 19.47
CA TRP A 259 -4.20 1.69 19.47
C TRP A 259 -5.26 2.32 18.56
N ARG A 260 -5.62 3.55 18.89
CA ARG A 260 -6.47 4.39 18.06
C ARG A 260 -6.03 5.85 18.19
N TRP A 261 -6.21 6.63 17.12
CA TRP A 261 -5.73 8.01 17.12
C TRP A 261 -6.50 8.89 16.14
N GLY A 262 -6.75 10.14 16.57
CA GLY A 262 -7.40 11.16 15.74
C GLY A 262 -8.51 11.89 16.47
N ASN A 263 -9.37 11.16 17.16
CA ASN A 263 -10.55 11.72 17.82
C ASN A 263 -10.84 11.04 19.16
N PRO A 264 -10.28 11.52 20.27
CA PRO A 264 -10.46 10.87 21.57
C PRO A 264 -11.89 10.95 22.11
N GLU A 265 -12.77 11.79 21.55
CA GLU A 265 -14.18 11.82 21.93
C GLU A 265 -14.92 10.51 21.58
N CYS A 266 -14.43 9.75 20.56
CA CYS A 266 -15.01 8.46 20.15
C CYS A 266 -14.93 7.37 21.23
N TYR A 267 -14.09 7.54 22.23
CA TYR A 267 -14.02 6.63 23.38
C TYR A 267 -14.20 7.36 24.72
N GLY A 268 -15.01 8.41 24.69
CA GLY A 268 -15.43 9.14 25.91
C GLY A 268 -14.30 9.86 26.64
N ARG A 269 -13.18 10.18 25.97
CA ARG A 269 -12.02 10.87 26.54
C ARG A 269 -11.65 12.09 25.72
N GLY A 270 -10.79 12.92 26.28
CA GLY A 270 -10.33 14.15 25.62
C GLY A 270 -11.43 15.20 25.45
N THR A 271 -11.17 16.12 24.53
CA THR A 271 -12.05 17.26 24.20
C THR A 271 -12.07 17.49 22.69
N PRO A 272 -13.04 18.24 22.13
CA PRO A 272 -13.05 18.60 20.72
C PRO A 272 -11.76 19.28 20.23
N ALA A 273 -11.01 19.95 21.10
CA ALA A 273 -9.76 20.60 20.75
C ALA A 273 -8.59 19.60 20.53
N GLU A 274 -8.74 18.37 20.99
CA GLU A 274 -7.75 17.31 20.83
C GLU A 274 -8.03 16.42 19.61
N ARG A 275 -9.14 16.65 18.91
CA ARG A 275 -9.44 16.02 17.64
C ARG A 275 -8.54 16.58 16.54
N VAL A 276 -7.78 15.72 15.88
CA VAL A 276 -6.78 16.09 14.86
C VAL A 276 -7.14 15.60 13.47
N LEU A 277 -7.87 14.50 13.36
CA LEU A 277 -8.33 13.93 12.08
C LEU A 277 -9.77 14.39 11.78
N PHE A 278 -10.03 14.60 10.49
CA PHE A 278 -11.34 14.96 9.97
C PHE A 278 -11.52 14.35 8.58
N ARG A 279 -12.20 13.21 8.48
CA ARG A 279 -12.49 12.49 7.22
C ARG A 279 -11.24 12.02 6.49
N GLN A 280 -10.24 11.58 7.23
CA GLN A 280 -8.95 11.15 6.71
C GLN A 280 -9.05 9.92 5.78
N HIS A 281 -7.97 9.69 5.03
CA HIS A 281 -7.76 8.54 4.15
C HIS A 281 -6.33 8.03 4.28
N ASP A 282 -6.11 6.81 3.82
CA ASP A 282 -4.81 6.24 3.46
C ASP A 282 -3.76 6.32 4.59
N PRO A 283 -4.02 5.71 5.78
CA PRO A 283 -2.98 5.55 6.78
C PRO A 283 -1.98 4.50 6.28
N ARG A 284 -0.68 4.85 6.24
CA ARG A 284 0.36 3.94 5.76
C ARG A 284 1.53 3.87 6.72
N PHE A 285 1.99 2.67 7.02
CA PHE A 285 3.27 2.46 7.69
C PHE A 285 4.43 2.88 6.78
N ILE A 286 5.42 3.53 7.35
CA ILE A 286 6.67 3.80 6.65
C ILE A 286 7.56 2.56 6.76
N PRO A 287 7.91 1.89 5.63
CA PRO A 287 8.60 0.61 5.66
C PRO A 287 10.02 0.69 6.25
N PRO A 288 10.57 -0.45 6.74
CA PRO A 288 11.97 -0.53 7.13
C PRO A 288 12.93 -0.05 6.03
N GLY A 289 13.96 0.71 6.41
CA GLY A 289 14.95 1.27 5.48
C GLY A 289 14.53 2.57 4.79
N PHE A 290 13.34 3.08 5.05
CA PHE A 290 12.91 4.41 4.62
C PHE A 290 13.09 5.43 5.75
N PRO A 291 13.36 6.72 5.44
CA PRO A 291 13.37 7.76 6.47
C PRO A 291 12.02 7.87 7.18
N GLY A 292 12.04 7.76 8.50
CA GLY A 292 10.84 7.69 9.32
C GLY A 292 10.26 6.28 9.51
N ALA A 293 11.02 5.20 9.21
CA ALA A 293 10.59 3.83 9.36
C ALA A 293 9.88 3.56 10.70
N GLY A 294 8.71 2.90 10.66
CA GLY A 294 7.84 2.64 11.81
C GLY A 294 6.88 3.78 12.15
N ASN A 295 7.02 4.97 11.57
CA ASN A 295 6.01 6.01 11.62
C ASN A 295 4.85 5.70 10.67
N ILE A 296 3.78 6.46 10.80
CA ILE A 296 2.56 6.35 9.98
C ILE A 296 2.35 7.68 9.24
N THR A 297 2.13 7.62 7.93
CA THR A 297 1.63 8.77 7.14
C THR A 297 0.11 8.67 7.00
N ILE A 298 -0.58 9.82 7.02
CA ILE A 298 -2.04 9.89 6.89
C ILE A 298 -2.38 11.10 6.03
N PHE A 299 -3.30 10.94 5.08
CA PHE A 299 -3.92 12.06 4.38
C PHE A 299 -5.14 12.54 5.16
N ASN A 300 -5.03 13.68 5.83
CA ASN A 300 -6.14 14.31 6.56
C ASN A 300 -6.90 15.23 5.61
N ASN A 301 -8.09 14.83 5.17
CA ASN A 301 -8.91 15.61 4.24
C ASN A 301 -9.42 16.91 4.90
N GLN A 302 -9.56 16.91 6.22
CA GLN A 302 -9.99 18.05 7.04
C GLN A 302 -11.32 18.67 6.54
N VAL A 303 -12.31 17.81 6.36
CA VAL A 303 -13.69 18.22 6.07
C VAL A 303 -14.37 18.57 7.39
N VAL A 304 -14.48 19.84 7.71
CA VAL A 304 -14.91 20.32 9.03
C VAL A 304 -16.35 20.85 9.04
N ALA A 305 -17.27 20.13 8.40
CA ALA A 305 -18.67 20.56 8.27
C ALA A 305 -19.33 21.00 9.60
N ASN A 306 -18.93 20.42 10.72
CA ASN A 306 -19.44 20.71 12.05
C ASN A 306 -18.43 21.46 12.96
N HIS A 307 -17.35 21.99 12.41
CA HIS A 307 -16.34 22.73 13.18
C HIS A 307 -16.14 24.14 12.61
N PRO A 308 -17.01 25.11 12.98
CA PRO A 308 -17.13 26.42 12.33
C PRO A 308 -15.89 27.30 12.42
N THR A 309 -14.91 26.94 13.25
CA THR A 309 -13.67 27.72 13.45
C THR A 309 -12.48 27.20 12.65
N LEU A 310 -12.57 26.01 12.05
CA LEU A 310 -11.52 25.43 11.23
C LEU A 310 -11.85 25.58 9.74
N PRO A 311 -10.88 25.94 8.89
CA PRO A 311 -11.08 25.95 7.45
C PRO A 311 -11.06 24.53 6.89
N ASN A 312 -11.79 24.28 5.80
CA ASN A 312 -11.57 23.13 4.96
C ASN A 312 -10.19 23.26 4.32
N GLN A 313 -9.23 22.49 4.80
CA GLN A 313 -7.86 22.50 4.31
C GLN A 313 -7.22 21.14 4.56
N SER A 314 -6.87 20.43 3.52
CA SER A 314 -6.20 19.13 3.66
C SER A 314 -4.78 19.29 4.17
N SER A 315 -4.30 18.23 4.82
CA SER A 315 -2.90 18.09 5.21
C SER A 315 -2.45 16.65 5.06
N VAL A 316 -1.15 16.47 4.86
CA VAL A 316 -0.50 15.17 5.01
C VAL A 316 0.31 15.23 6.29
N ILE A 317 0.12 14.28 7.15
CA ILE A 317 0.80 14.21 8.44
C ILE A 317 1.60 12.92 8.56
N GLU A 318 2.70 13.00 9.32
CA GLU A 318 3.47 11.85 9.78
C GLU A 318 3.45 11.84 11.29
N ILE A 319 3.15 10.69 11.88
CA ILE A 319 3.11 10.48 13.32
C ILE A 319 4.01 9.35 13.74
N THR A 320 4.59 9.47 14.93
CA THR A 320 5.28 8.37 15.62
C THR A 320 4.36 7.83 16.71
N MET A 321 3.89 6.61 16.55
CA MET A 321 3.06 5.94 17.55
C MET A 321 3.88 5.68 18.82
N PRO A 322 3.42 6.11 20.00
CA PRO A 322 4.12 5.84 21.25
C PRO A 322 4.05 4.35 21.61
N LEU A 323 5.20 3.78 21.94
CA LEU A 323 5.33 2.39 22.36
C LEU A 323 5.97 2.31 23.75
N ASP A 324 5.53 1.34 24.56
CA ASP A 324 6.15 1.02 25.84
C ASP A 324 7.49 0.28 25.65
N ALA A 325 8.14 -0.08 26.74
CA ALA A 325 9.43 -0.79 26.71
C ALA A 325 9.33 -2.22 26.11
N GLN A 326 8.13 -2.76 25.98
CA GLN A 326 7.82 -4.06 25.37
C GLN A 326 7.42 -3.92 23.90
N GLY A 327 7.34 -2.69 23.38
CA GLY A 327 6.93 -2.40 22.01
C GLY A 327 5.41 -2.41 21.80
N ASN A 328 4.61 -2.24 22.84
CA ASN A 328 3.16 -2.15 22.74
C ASN A 328 2.70 -0.68 22.74
N PRO A 329 1.70 -0.33 21.93
CA PRO A 329 1.01 0.94 22.06
C PRO A 329 0.30 1.04 23.42
N PHE A 330 0.20 2.24 23.97
CA PHE A 330 -0.42 2.47 25.27
C PHE A 330 -1.21 3.79 25.33
N VAL A 331 -2.16 3.84 26.27
CA VAL A 331 -2.83 5.09 26.65
C VAL A 331 -1.88 5.89 27.53
N ASP A 332 -1.64 7.16 27.17
CA ASP A 332 -0.79 8.05 27.98
C ASP A 332 -1.45 8.31 29.36
N PRO A 333 -0.81 7.88 30.45
CA PRO A 333 -1.40 8.05 31.79
C PRO A 333 -1.54 9.53 32.22
N ALA A 334 -0.82 10.46 31.57
CA ALA A 334 -0.90 11.88 31.89
C ALA A 334 -2.11 12.55 31.24
N THR A 335 -2.49 12.10 30.04
CA THR A 335 -3.59 12.66 29.26
C THR A 335 -4.83 11.78 29.22
N SER A 336 -4.68 10.49 29.56
CA SER A 336 -5.71 9.44 29.46
C SER A 336 -6.21 9.18 28.03
N VAL A 337 -5.43 9.59 27.00
CA VAL A 337 -5.70 9.34 25.59
C VAL A 337 -4.52 8.62 24.92
N TYR A 338 -4.76 8.00 23.77
CA TYR A 338 -3.68 7.48 22.94
C TYR A 338 -2.89 8.64 22.30
N GLY A 339 -1.57 8.59 22.42
CA GLY A 339 -0.67 9.51 21.73
C GLY A 339 -0.38 9.12 20.28
N PRO A 340 0.39 9.96 19.54
CA PRO A 340 1.10 11.15 20.03
C PRO A 340 0.20 12.38 20.14
N ALA A 341 0.64 13.37 20.93
CA ALA A 341 -0.09 14.63 21.07
C ALA A 341 -0.05 15.50 19.80
N ALA A 342 0.94 15.29 18.91
CA ALA A 342 1.10 16.04 17.68
C ALA A 342 1.89 15.24 16.64
N PRO A 343 1.67 15.51 15.32
CA PRO A 343 2.48 14.97 14.25
C PRO A 343 3.96 15.38 14.36
N VAL A 344 4.87 14.55 13.86
CA VAL A 344 6.30 14.87 13.74
C VAL A 344 6.61 15.64 12.46
N TRP A 345 5.75 15.52 11.46
CA TRP A 345 5.83 16.29 10.21
C TRP A 345 4.41 16.52 9.67
N THR A 346 4.21 17.69 9.05
CA THR A 346 2.92 18.05 8.44
C THR A 346 3.18 18.84 7.16
N TYR A 347 2.58 18.42 6.05
CA TYR A 347 2.45 19.24 4.84
C TYR A 347 1.05 19.83 4.78
N ALA A 348 0.96 21.15 4.67
CA ALA A 348 -0.29 21.89 4.48
C ALA A 348 0.05 23.24 3.83
N GLU A 349 -0.53 23.50 2.67
CA GLU A 349 -0.30 24.74 1.92
C GLU A 349 -1.65 25.43 1.64
N PRO A 350 -1.69 26.74 1.56
CA PRO A 350 -2.92 27.49 1.26
C PRO A 350 -3.54 26.99 -0.06
N GLY A 351 -4.82 26.60 0.00
CA GLY A 351 -5.56 26.07 -1.16
C GLY A 351 -5.34 24.56 -1.44
N PHE A 352 -4.50 23.89 -0.66
CA PHE A 352 -4.40 22.43 -0.71
C PHE A 352 -5.64 21.82 -0.05
N TYR A 353 -6.56 21.29 -0.87
CA TYR A 353 -7.81 20.71 -0.39
C TYR A 353 -8.32 19.61 -1.30
N SER A 354 -8.62 18.47 -0.72
CA SER A 354 -9.34 17.34 -1.32
C SER A 354 -10.33 16.79 -0.28
N ALA A 355 -11.61 16.91 -0.56
CA ALA A 355 -12.67 16.59 0.41
C ALA A 355 -12.82 15.09 0.68
N PHE A 356 -12.36 14.23 -0.22
CA PHE A 356 -12.45 12.78 -0.15
C PHE A 356 -11.34 12.15 -0.98
N VAL A 357 -11.15 10.83 -0.89
CA VAL A 357 -10.07 10.05 -1.49
C VAL A 357 -8.69 10.62 -1.11
N SER A 358 -7.66 10.37 -1.87
CA SER A 358 -6.31 10.90 -1.67
C SER A 358 -5.41 9.98 -0.85
N SER A 359 -4.10 10.14 -1.05
CA SER A 359 -3.10 9.29 -0.41
C SER A 359 -1.79 10.01 -0.15
N ALA A 360 -0.96 9.43 0.73
CA ALA A 360 0.38 9.93 0.99
C ALA A 360 1.36 8.78 1.29
N GLN A 361 2.44 8.69 0.51
CA GLN A 361 3.45 7.66 0.66
C GLN A 361 4.83 8.27 0.91
N ARG A 362 5.54 7.84 1.97
CA ARG A 362 6.95 8.15 2.18
C ARG A 362 7.80 7.39 1.18
N LEU A 363 8.76 8.07 0.56
CA LEU A 363 9.67 7.52 -0.44
C LEU A 363 11.05 7.24 0.16
N ARG A 364 11.82 6.35 -0.47
CA ARG A 364 13.15 5.92 0.00
C ARG A 364 14.16 7.07 0.12
N ASN A 365 14.04 8.11 -0.70
CA ASN A 365 14.88 9.32 -0.61
C ASN A 365 14.46 10.30 0.48
N GLY A 366 13.39 10.01 1.24
CA GLY A 366 12.83 10.85 2.28
C GLY A 366 11.74 11.81 1.83
N ASN A 367 11.50 11.95 0.53
CA ASN A 367 10.38 12.73 0.00
C ASN A 367 9.04 12.03 0.29
N THR A 368 7.95 12.75 0.10
CA THR A 368 6.59 12.20 0.22
C THR A 368 5.86 12.41 -1.10
N LEU A 369 5.38 11.30 -1.70
CA LEU A 369 4.42 11.34 -2.79
C LEU A 369 3.04 11.63 -2.21
N ILE A 370 2.35 12.63 -2.75
CA ILE A 370 1.01 13.04 -2.34
C ILE A 370 0.09 12.95 -3.54
N CYS A 371 -1.04 12.29 -3.38
CA CYS A 371 -2.14 12.27 -4.33
C CYS A 371 -3.28 13.13 -3.78
N SER A 372 -3.56 14.27 -4.40
CA SER A 372 -4.78 15.07 -4.20
C SER A 372 -5.83 14.57 -5.18
N GLY A 373 -6.50 13.47 -4.81
CA GLY A 373 -7.26 12.64 -5.74
C GLY A 373 -8.45 13.33 -6.38
N GLN A 374 -9.16 14.18 -5.65
CA GLN A 374 -10.29 14.96 -6.19
C GLN A 374 -9.86 15.95 -7.29
N SER A 375 -8.64 16.46 -7.22
CA SER A 375 -8.08 17.38 -8.22
C SER A 375 -7.24 16.67 -9.29
N SER A 376 -7.17 15.34 -9.28
CA SER A 376 -6.36 14.53 -10.21
C SER A 376 -4.86 14.87 -10.16
N LEU A 377 -4.39 15.49 -9.07
CA LEU A 377 -3.03 15.99 -8.93
C LEU A 377 -2.20 15.06 -8.04
N MET A 378 -1.10 14.55 -8.58
CA MET A 378 -0.04 13.90 -7.82
C MET A 378 1.18 14.80 -7.78
N PHE A 379 1.85 14.87 -6.63
CA PHE A 379 3.09 15.64 -6.52
C PHE A 379 3.99 15.06 -5.44
N GLU A 380 5.28 15.34 -5.55
CA GLU A 380 6.30 14.89 -4.61
C GLU A 380 6.89 16.08 -3.90
N VAL A 381 6.94 16.02 -2.58
CA VAL A 381 7.52 17.06 -1.73
C VAL A 381 8.70 16.54 -0.94
N THR A 382 9.71 17.38 -0.76
CA THR A 382 10.86 17.10 0.09
C THR A 382 10.47 17.12 1.58
N PRO A 383 11.32 16.61 2.50
CA PRO A 383 11.13 16.80 3.94
C PRO A 383 10.98 18.27 4.36
N THR A 384 11.55 19.20 3.58
CA THR A 384 11.43 20.65 3.77
C THR A 384 10.23 21.26 3.05
N LYS A 385 9.32 20.41 2.52
CA LYS A 385 8.04 20.78 1.90
C LYS A 385 8.15 21.50 0.54
N GLN A 386 9.30 21.35 -0.14
CA GLN A 386 9.47 21.86 -1.50
C GLN A 386 8.92 20.83 -2.50
N THR A 387 8.05 21.26 -3.40
CA THR A 387 7.58 20.42 -4.51
C THR A 387 8.72 20.22 -5.52
N VAL A 388 9.08 18.97 -5.79
CA VAL A 388 10.14 18.59 -6.74
C VAL A 388 9.61 17.88 -7.96
N TRP A 389 8.37 17.44 -7.95
CA TRP A 389 7.66 16.82 -9.08
C TRP A 389 6.17 17.05 -8.95
N SER A 390 5.46 17.13 -10.08
CA SER A 390 4.01 17.14 -10.12
C SER A 390 3.50 16.58 -11.44
N TYR A 391 2.34 15.93 -11.37
CA TYR A 391 1.62 15.39 -12.51
C TYR A 391 0.13 15.53 -12.29
N THR A 392 -0.58 16.08 -13.27
CA THR A 392 -2.04 16.14 -13.28
C THR A 392 -2.56 15.13 -14.30
N TYR A 393 -3.42 14.22 -13.87
CA TYR A 393 -4.02 13.22 -14.76
C TYR A 393 -4.88 13.93 -15.83
N PRO A 394 -4.63 13.69 -17.14
CA PRO A 394 -5.13 14.57 -18.20
C PRO A 394 -6.66 14.68 -18.32
N SER A 395 -7.40 13.62 -17.97
CA SER A 395 -8.87 13.64 -18.06
C SER A 395 -9.56 14.40 -16.92
N GLY A 396 -8.83 14.79 -15.87
CA GLY A 396 -9.44 15.32 -14.65
C GLY A 396 -10.26 14.30 -13.85
N ALA A 397 -10.03 13.01 -14.08
CA ALA A 397 -10.71 11.94 -13.34
C ALA A 397 -10.25 11.89 -11.89
N ILE A 398 -11.15 11.57 -10.97
CA ILE A 398 -10.83 11.35 -9.58
C ILE A 398 -9.88 10.15 -9.45
N ILE A 399 -8.85 10.29 -8.65
CA ILE A 399 -7.88 9.24 -8.32
C ILE A 399 -8.07 8.85 -6.86
N PHE A 400 -8.34 7.57 -6.58
CA PHE A 400 -8.49 7.12 -5.20
C PHE A 400 -7.17 7.26 -4.44
N GLN A 401 -6.11 6.67 -4.99
CA GLN A 401 -4.75 6.75 -4.45
C GLN A 401 -3.70 6.63 -5.57
N ALA A 402 -2.46 6.99 -5.28
CA ALA A 402 -1.31 6.79 -6.15
C ALA A 402 -0.15 6.20 -5.35
N GLU A 403 0.61 5.30 -5.98
CA GLU A 403 1.77 4.65 -5.36
C GLU A 403 3.03 4.84 -6.18
N SER A 404 4.16 4.96 -5.49
CA SER A 404 5.48 4.89 -6.11
C SER A 404 5.91 3.44 -6.24
N VAL A 405 6.24 3.02 -7.45
CA VAL A 405 6.67 1.68 -7.80
C VAL A 405 8.15 1.70 -8.18
N GLU A 406 8.97 1.00 -7.41
CA GLU A 406 10.40 0.86 -7.70
C GLU A 406 10.71 -0.31 -8.65
N ARG A 407 9.76 -1.23 -8.83
CA ARG A 407 9.90 -2.38 -9.74
C ARG A 407 10.09 -1.93 -11.19
N ARG A 408 11.03 -2.57 -11.89
CA ARG A 408 11.39 -2.28 -13.28
C ARG A 408 11.47 -3.54 -14.15
N LEU A 409 11.62 -4.71 -13.53
CA LEU A 409 11.68 -6.02 -14.18
C LEU A 409 10.51 -6.87 -13.70
N TRP A 410 9.85 -7.53 -14.64
CA TRP A 410 8.78 -8.50 -14.39
C TRP A 410 9.11 -9.82 -15.08
N ALA A 411 9.06 -10.92 -14.34
CA ALA A 411 9.16 -12.26 -14.88
C ALA A 411 7.75 -12.80 -15.21
N GLY A 412 7.55 -13.31 -16.41
CA GLY A 412 6.28 -13.93 -16.82
C GLY A 412 6.05 -15.32 -16.20
N SER A 413 7.11 -15.95 -15.66
CA SER A 413 7.07 -17.16 -14.83
C SER A 413 8.19 -17.09 -13.81
N ARG A 414 7.94 -17.61 -12.61
CA ARG A 414 8.94 -17.73 -11.54
C ARG A 414 9.39 -19.16 -11.29
N GLU A 415 9.08 -20.03 -12.21
CA GLU A 415 9.44 -21.45 -12.13
C GLU A 415 9.92 -21.95 -13.48
N ILE A 416 10.91 -22.82 -13.45
CA ILE A 416 11.40 -23.56 -14.62
C ILE A 416 11.76 -24.99 -14.21
N SER A 417 11.40 -25.97 -15.03
CA SER A 417 11.76 -27.37 -14.78
C SER A 417 13.22 -27.63 -15.17
N VAL A 418 13.98 -28.18 -14.25
CA VAL A 418 15.37 -28.63 -14.53
C VAL A 418 15.39 -29.75 -15.55
N SER A 419 14.43 -30.67 -15.50
CA SER A 419 14.36 -31.82 -16.40
C SER A 419 13.74 -31.49 -17.76
N ASN A 420 12.64 -30.72 -17.76
CA ASN A 420 11.87 -30.42 -18.96
C ASN A 420 12.23 -29.11 -19.64
N GLY A 421 13.04 -28.28 -18.97
CA GLY A 421 13.32 -26.93 -19.42
C GLY A 421 12.10 -25.99 -19.29
N GLY A 422 12.11 -24.93 -20.06
CA GLY A 422 11.01 -23.96 -20.09
C GLY A 422 11.44 -22.61 -20.61
N LEU A 423 10.44 -21.75 -20.81
CA LEU A 423 10.61 -20.38 -21.29
C LEU A 423 10.15 -19.40 -20.21
N VAL A 424 11.03 -18.50 -19.80
CA VAL A 424 10.70 -17.39 -18.92
C VAL A 424 10.86 -16.07 -19.69
N PRO A 425 9.76 -15.41 -20.08
CA PRO A 425 9.82 -14.08 -20.65
C PRO A 425 9.99 -13.04 -19.55
N PHE A 426 10.71 -11.96 -19.87
CA PHE A 426 10.89 -10.80 -18.99
C PHE A 426 10.41 -9.54 -19.70
N THR A 427 9.68 -8.70 -18.97
CA THR A 427 9.27 -7.36 -19.39
C THR A 427 10.11 -6.35 -18.60
N HIS A 428 10.77 -5.45 -19.33
CA HIS A 428 11.56 -4.37 -18.76
C HIS A 428 10.77 -3.07 -18.95
N ILE A 429 10.62 -2.29 -17.89
CA ILE A 429 9.94 -1.00 -17.92
C ILE A 429 10.84 0.03 -17.23
N THR A 430 11.17 1.10 -17.92
CA THR A 430 11.97 2.18 -17.36
C THR A 430 11.40 3.55 -17.76
N ASP A 431 12.07 4.62 -17.36
CA ASP A 431 11.64 5.97 -17.73
C ASP A 431 11.97 6.25 -19.21
N THR A 432 11.13 7.01 -19.88
CA THR A 432 11.30 7.36 -21.30
C THR A 432 12.58 8.15 -21.62
N GLN A 433 13.21 8.77 -20.60
CA GLN A 433 14.52 9.39 -20.75
C GLN A 433 15.62 8.41 -21.17
N HIS A 434 15.42 7.10 -20.97
CA HIS A 434 16.33 6.04 -21.36
C HIS A 434 16.01 5.44 -22.75
N ALA A 435 15.10 6.05 -23.49
CA ALA A 435 14.81 5.62 -24.86
C ALA A 435 16.07 5.71 -25.75
N GLY A 436 16.44 4.58 -26.36
CA GLY A 436 17.67 4.46 -27.15
C GLY A 436 18.91 4.05 -26.34
N ASP A 437 18.86 4.05 -25.01
CA ASP A 437 19.91 3.46 -24.17
C ASP A 437 19.92 1.94 -24.30
N CYS A 438 21.08 1.35 -23.98
CA CYS A 438 21.24 -0.09 -24.02
C CYS A 438 20.79 -0.72 -22.69
N TYR A 439 20.01 -1.80 -22.74
CA TYR A 439 19.76 -2.64 -21.56
C TYR A 439 20.56 -3.94 -21.65
N PHE A 440 20.91 -4.51 -20.48
CA PHE A 440 21.53 -5.82 -20.40
C PHE A 440 20.90 -6.62 -19.24
N LEU A 441 20.13 -7.68 -19.56
CA LEU A 441 19.65 -8.64 -18.58
C LEU A 441 20.76 -9.60 -18.20
N LEU A 442 21.02 -9.74 -16.91
CA LEU A 442 22.07 -10.54 -16.30
C LEU A 442 21.46 -11.48 -15.25
N GLY A 443 22.12 -12.60 -14.99
CA GLY A 443 21.65 -13.58 -14.01
C GLY A 443 22.77 -14.16 -13.15
N SER A 444 22.40 -14.70 -11.99
CA SER A 444 23.27 -15.43 -11.07
C SER A 444 22.54 -16.62 -10.46
N LEU A 445 23.27 -17.72 -10.22
CA LEU A 445 22.82 -18.90 -9.47
C LEU A 445 23.37 -18.94 -8.04
N SER A 446 24.23 -17.98 -7.68
CA SER A 446 24.89 -17.88 -6.38
C SER A 446 24.32 -16.76 -5.48
N GLY A 447 23.20 -16.18 -5.90
CA GLY A 447 22.43 -15.22 -5.11
C GLY A 447 22.81 -13.75 -5.36
N THR A 448 22.32 -12.88 -4.49
CA THR A 448 22.31 -11.43 -4.71
C THR A 448 23.28 -10.65 -3.81
N THR A 449 23.85 -11.29 -2.81
CA THR A 449 24.69 -10.63 -1.79
C THR A 449 26.08 -11.27 -1.75
N PRO A 450 27.17 -10.48 -1.79
CA PRO A 450 27.24 -9.02 -1.65
C PRO A 450 26.91 -8.22 -2.92
N GLY A 451 26.78 -8.85 -4.10
CA GLY A 451 26.62 -8.18 -5.38
C GLY A 451 27.91 -7.56 -5.91
N VAL A 452 27.82 -6.86 -7.04
CA VAL A 452 28.97 -6.22 -7.71
C VAL A 452 28.83 -4.70 -7.63
N PRO A 453 29.77 -3.98 -6.96
CA PRO A 453 29.80 -2.52 -6.99
C PRO A 453 30.02 -2.01 -8.42
N LEU A 454 29.26 -1.01 -8.83
CA LEU A 454 29.34 -0.35 -10.12
C LEU A 454 29.77 1.13 -9.97
N PRO A 455 30.30 1.76 -11.02
CA PRO A 455 30.54 3.20 -11.01
C PRO A 455 29.29 4.00 -10.68
N GLY A 456 29.46 5.18 -10.07
CA GLY A 456 28.33 6.05 -9.70
C GLY A 456 27.60 5.65 -8.40
N GLY A 457 28.16 4.72 -7.63
CA GLY A 457 27.57 4.28 -6.36
C GLY A 457 26.43 3.27 -6.51
N LEU A 458 26.22 2.73 -7.71
CA LEU A 458 25.27 1.66 -7.98
C LEU A 458 25.83 0.30 -7.54
N THR A 459 24.97 -0.66 -7.33
CA THR A 459 25.33 -2.07 -7.10
C THR A 459 24.50 -2.95 -8.02
N LEU A 460 25.14 -3.82 -8.77
CA LEU A 460 24.46 -4.94 -9.44
C LEU A 460 24.15 -5.98 -8.37
N PRO A 461 22.89 -6.25 -8.05
CA PRO A 461 22.51 -7.16 -6.97
C PRO A 461 22.57 -8.64 -7.44
N LEU A 462 23.71 -9.04 -7.97
CA LEU A 462 24.01 -10.40 -8.43
C LEU A 462 25.45 -10.74 -8.06
N ASN A 463 25.66 -11.96 -7.58
CA ASN A 463 27.02 -12.47 -7.35
C ASN A 463 27.67 -12.89 -8.65
N VAL A 464 28.99 -12.82 -8.70
CA VAL A 464 29.77 -13.28 -9.87
C VAL A 464 29.87 -14.79 -9.86
N ASP A 465 29.30 -15.43 -10.89
CA ASP A 465 29.38 -16.88 -11.12
C ASP A 465 29.43 -17.21 -12.62
N GLU A 466 29.39 -18.49 -12.96
CA GLU A 466 29.46 -18.95 -14.33
C GLU A 466 28.28 -18.47 -15.17
N LEU A 467 27.06 -18.32 -14.56
CA LEU A 467 25.90 -17.82 -15.28
C LEU A 467 26.10 -16.34 -15.65
N LEU A 468 26.48 -15.51 -14.69
CA LEU A 468 26.75 -14.09 -14.93
C LEU A 468 27.82 -13.90 -16.01
N LEU A 469 28.96 -14.60 -15.86
CA LEU A 469 30.06 -14.53 -16.83
C LEU A 469 29.63 -15.04 -18.21
N GLY A 470 28.84 -16.10 -18.26
CA GLY A 470 28.30 -16.66 -19.50
C GLY A 470 27.36 -15.71 -20.22
N MET A 471 26.45 -15.05 -19.50
CA MET A 471 25.54 -14.04 -20.09
C MET A 471 26.30 -12.82 -20.60
N VAL A 472 27.33 -12.38 -19.88
CA VAL A 472 28.19 -11.26 -20.34
C VAL A 472 29.00 -11.64 -21.59
N ALA A 473 29.55 -12.85 -21.64
CA ALA A 473 30.37 -13.29 -22.76
C ALA A 473 29.57 -13.66 -24.02
N PHE A 474 28.36 -14.15 -23.85
CA PHE A 474 27.53 -14.71 -24.93
C PHE A 474 26.08 -14.20 -24.83
N PRO A 475 25.85 -12.88 -24.97
CA PRO A 475 24.48 -12.34 -24.99
C PRO A 475 23.77 -12.78 -26.28
N ASN A 476 22.45 -12.79 -26.22
CA ASN A 476 21.56 -13.02 -27.38
C ASN A 476 21.75 -14.37 -28.10
N ILE A 477 22.17 -15.40 -27.37
CA ILE A 477 22.13 -16.78 -27.87
C ILE A 477 20.74 -17.41 -27.64
N SER A 478 20.51 -18.59 -28.17
CA SER A 478 19.18 -19.27 -28.11
C SER A 478 18.67 -19.55 -26.69
N VAL A 479 19.57 -19.60 -25.70
CA VAL A 479 19.19 -19.74 -24.28
C VAL A 479 18.93 -18.35 -23.66
N PHE A 480 19.57 -17.31 -24.13
CA PHE A 480 19.52 -15.95 -23.62
C PHE A 480 19.02 -15.00 -24.72
N GLU A 481 17.74 -15.10 -25.05
CA GLU A 481 17.16 -14.34 -26.16
C GLU A 481 16.94 -12.88 -25.78
N ASN A 482 17.41 -11.96 -26.60
CA ASN A 482 17.28 -10.50 -26.42
C ASN A 482 17.72 -10.04 -25.03
N THR A 483 18.77 -10.64 -24.46
CA THR A 483 19.27 -10.21 -23.13
C THR A 483 20.06 -8.91 -23.22
N LEU A 484 20.54 -8.52 -24.40
CA LEU A 484 21.21 -7.26 -24.69
C LEU A 484 20.50 -6.60 -25.87
N GLY A 485 20.06 -5.35 -25.72
CA GLY A 485 19.34 -4.63 -26.76
C GLY A 485 19.13 -3.16 -26.40
N LEU A 486 18.28 -2.48 -27.16
CA LEU A 486 17.94 -1.08 -26.92
C LEU A 486 16.56 -0.93 -26.31
N ILE A 487 16.41 0.06 -25.44
CA ILE A 487 15.13 0.48 -24.87
C ILE A 487 14.36 1.24 -25.96
N ASP A 488 13.08 0.91 -26.13
CA ASP A 488 12.22 1.55 -27.12
C ASP A 488 11.80 2.98 -26.71
N SER A 489 11.11 3.67 -27.60
CA SER A 489 10.65 5.06 -27.38
C SER A 489 9.65 5.21 -26.23
N ALA A 490 9.03 4.12 -25.80
CA ALA A 490 8.09 4.10 -24.68
C ALA A 490 8.75 3.70 -23.34
N GLY A 491 10.08 3.54 -23.31
CA GLY A 491 10.82 3.12 -22.12
C GLY A 491 10.77 1.61 -21.86
N ASN A 492 10.41 0.79 -22.85
CA ASN A 492 10.21 -0.64 -22.69
C ASN A 492 11.26 -1.48 -23.43
N ALA A 493 11.47 -2.71 -22.92
CA ALA A 493 12.21 -3.76 -23.60
C ALA A 493 11.71 -5.14 -23.15
N SER A 494 12.14 -6.18 -23.83
CA SER A 494 11.83 -7.56 -23.44
C SER A 494 12.97 -8.51 -23.72
N SER A 495 13.13 -9.51 -22.86
CA SER A 495 14.09 -10.59 -23.01
C SER A 495 13.49 -11.93 -22.60
N LYS A 496 14.20 -13.03 -22.87
CA LYS A 496 13.73 -14.36 -22.52
C LYS A 496 14.90 -15.24 -22.10
N ILE A 497 14.64 -16.08 -21.12
CA ILE A 497 15.49 -17.24 -20.81
C ILE A 497 14.76 -18.48 -21.32
N ASN A 498 15.37 -19.17 -22.27
CA ASN A 498 14.81 -20.34 -22.95
C ASN A 498 15.69 -21.58 -22.68
N ILE A 499 15.34 -22.35 -21.68
CA ILE A 499 16.09 -23.53 -21.26
C ILE A 499 15.55 -24.76 -21.98
N PRO A 500 16.32 -25.39 -22.90
CA PRO A 500 15.91 -26.64 -23.49
C PRO A 500 15.95 -27.80 -22.48
N PRO A 501 15.16 -28.86 -22.69
CA PRO A 501 15.19 -30.06 -21.84
C PRO A 501 16.61 -30.63 -21.69
N GLY A 502 16.98 -30.97 -20.45
CA GLY A 502 18.26 -31.59 -20.12
C GLY A 502 19.48 -30.68 -20.17
N LEU A 503 19.31 -29.36 -20.34
CA LEU A 503 20.42 -28.40 -20.27
C LEU A 503 20.89 -28.18 -18.83
N LEU A 504 19.97 -28.05 -17.89
CA LEU A 504 20.27 -27.85 -16.49
C LEU A 504 20.67 -29.15 -15.80
N LEU A 505 21.62 -29.06 -14.89
CA LEU A 505 22.06 -30.25 -14.13
C LEU A 505 21.08 -30.53 -12.97
N PRO A 506 20.76 -31.79 -12.65
CA PRO A 506 19.86 -32.14 -11.54
C PRO A 506 20.27 -31.58 -10.17
N VAL A 507 21.56 -31.29 -9.96
CA VAL A 507 22.05 -30.67 -8.72
C VAL A 507 21.48 -29.24 -8.49
N LEU A 508 20.93 -28.63 -9.52
CA LEU A 508 20.31 -27.30 -9.44
C LEU A 508 18.84 -27.35 -8.96
N ILE A 509 18.24 -28.53 -8.84
CA ILE A 509 16.86 -28.68 -8.33
C ILE A 509 16.76 -28.10 -6.91
N GLY A 510 15.76 -27.26 -6.69
CA GLY A 510 15.54 -26.52 -5.44
C GLY A 510 16.39 -25.27 -5.30
N GLY A 511 17.25 -24.99 -6.29
CA GLY A 511 17.98 -23.72 -6.39
C GLY A 511 17.14 -22.61 -7.01
N GLN A 512 17.77 -21.46 -7.16
CA GLN A 512 17.15 -20.24 -7.66
C GLN A 512 18.08 -19.58 -8.68
N MET A 513 17.50 -19.00 -9.71
CA MET A 513 18.19 -18.14 -10.65
C MET A 513 17.68 -16.71 -10.44
N ASP A 514 18.57 -15.82 -10.01
CA ASP A 514 18.28 -14.42 -9.79
C ASP A 514 18.67 -13.61 -11.02
N LEU A 515 17.75 -12.75 -11.50
CA LEU A 515 17.96 -11.96 -12.70
C LEU A 515 17.68 -10.49 -12.41
N CYS A 516 18.50 -9.60 -12.96
CA CYS A 516 18.21 -8.17 -13.05
C CYS A 516 18.78 -7.59 -14.34
N TYR A 517 18.32 -6.42 -14.76
CA TYR A 517 18.93 -5.72 -15.88
C TYR A 517 19.58 -4.41 -15.44
N VAL A 518 20.59 -4.02 -16.20
CA VAL A 518 21.21 -2.68 -16.11
C VAL A 518 20.83 -1.87 -17.34
N VAL A 519 20.77 -0.54 -17.18
CA VAL A 519 20.69 0.42 -18.30
C VAL A 519 22.07 1.05 -18.46
N ILE A 520 22.55 1.05 -19.69
CA ILE A 520 23.85 1.60 -20.09
C ILE A 520 23.57 2.76 -21.03
N ASP A 521 23.95 3.95 -20.63
CA ASP A 521 23.91 5.15 -21.45
C ASP A 521 24.79 4.96 -22.68
N THR A 522 24.23 5.07 -23.86
CA THR A 522 24.92 4.78 -25.13
C THR A 522 26.00 5.80 -25.49
N ASP A 523 25.90 7.03 -24.98
CA ASP A 523 26.86 8.10 -25.25
C ASP A 523 28.13 7.98 -24.36
N THR A 524 27.92 7.59 -23.10
CA THR A 524 29.01 7.52 -22.11
C THR A 524 29.51 6.10 -21.85
N GLY A 525 28.74 5.07 -22.17
CA GLY A 525 29.02 3.67 -21.85
C GLY A 525 28.91 3.34 -20.35
N LEU A 526 28.35 4.23 -19.54
CA LEU A 526 28.22 4.02 -18.10
C LEU A 526 26.86 3.40 -17.74
N VAL A 527 26.86 2.55 -16.72
CA VAL A 527 25.61 2.08 -16.12
C VAL A 527 24.94 3.22 -15.37
N THR A 528 23.72 3.53 -15.74
CA THR A 528 22.92 4.64 -15.18
C THR A 528 21.77 4.13 -14.30
N LYS A 529 21.35 2.88 -14.46
CA LYS A 529 20.26 2.28 -13.69
C LYS A 529 20.44 0.78 -13.52
N VAL A 530 19.93 0.25 -12.43
CA VAL A 530 19.82 -1.19 -12.11
C VAL A 530 18.39 -1.48 -11.71
N SER A 531 17.81 -2.57 -12.22
CA SER A 531 16.42 -2.97 -11.88
C SER A 531 16.35 -3.68 -10.52
N ASN A 532 15.11 -4.00 -10.08
CA ASN A 532 14.87 -5.04 -9.08
C ASN A 532 15.38 -6.40 -9.58
N VAL A 533 15.54 -7.32 -8.65
CA VAL A 533 15.79 -8.74 -8.96
C VAL A 533 14.45 -9.46 -9.16
N GLU A 534 14.41 -10.32 -10.18
CA GLU A 534 13.40 -11.36 -10.34
C GLU A 534 14.05 -12.72 -10.13
N SER A 535 13.43 -13.52 -9.28
CA SER A 535 13.94 -14.83 -8.91
C SER A 535 13.09 -15.93 -9.53
N VAL A 536 13.76 -16.89 -10.18
CA VAL A 536 13.13 -18.04 -10.84
C VAL A 536 13.58 -19.31 -10.12
N THR A 537 12.61 -20.04 -9.55
CA THR A 537 12.86 -21.33 -8.85
C THR A 537 13.10 -22.45 -9.86
N LEU A 538 14.09 -23.28 -9.59
CA LEU A 538 14.47 -24.43 -10.41
C LEU A 538 13.80 -25.70 -9.85
N ASN A 539 12.67 -26.07 -10.42
CA ASN A 539 11.86 -27.22 -10.01
C ASN A 539 12.31 -28.52 -10.71
N PRO A 540 11.94 -29.71 -10.20
CA PRO A 540 12.26 -30.98 -10.81
C PRO A 540 11.89 -31.15 -12.29
#